data_32d9d3c89708a2ef43be1bd5ecff9575
#
_entry.id   32d9d3c89708a2ef43be1bd5ecff9575
#
_cell.length_a   1.000
_cell.length_b   1.000
_cell.length_c   1.000
_cell.angle_alpha   90.00
_cell.angle_beta   90.00
_cell.angle_gamma   90.00
#
_symmetry.space_group_name_H-M   'P 1'
#
loop_
_entity.id
_entity.type
_entity.pdbx_description
1 polymer ?
#
loop_
_entity_poly.entity_id
_entity_poly.type
_entity_poly.pdbx_seq_one_letter_code
_entity_poly.pdbx_strand_id
1 'polypeptide(L)' 'MEKLLLTVREAADLLSVSRSRVYELIYAEQLDSVKIGRSRRVSLASVRRLADGPSPS' A
#
# COMPACT_ATOMS: atom_id res chain seq x y z
N MET A 1 -15.54 0.55 11.24
CA MET A 1 -14.77 -0.66 10.92
C MET A 1 -13.64 -0.32 9.98
N GLU A 2 -12.47 -0.83 10.25
CA GLU A 2 -11.29 -0.51 9.47
C GLU A 2 -11.29 -1.26 8.15
N LYS A 3 -10.91 -0.58 7.08
CA LYS A 3 -10.78 -1.23 5.78
C LYS A 3 -9.56 -2.15 5.80
N LEU A 4 -9.75 -3.35 5.27
CA LEU A 4 -8.62 -4.27 5.13
C LEU A 4 -7.84 -4.00 3.84
N LEU A 5 -8.52 -3.47 2.85
CA LEU A 5 -7.91 -3.15 1.56
C LEU A 5 -8.15 -1.68 1.23
N LEU A 6 -7.16 -1.06 0.63
CA LEU A 6 -7.19 0.35 0.28
C LEU A 6 -7.07 0.52 -1.21
N THR A 7 -7.61 1.61 -1.73
CA THR A 7 -7.32 1.97 -3.11
C THR A 7 -5.87 2.44 -3.17
N VAL A 8 -5.32 2.48 -4.38
CA VAL A 8 -3.96 3.00 -4.56
C VAL A 8 -3.89 4.44 -4.05
N ARG A 9 -4.93 5.22 -4.31
CA ARG A 9 -4.97 6.60 -3.86
C ARG A 9 -4.95 6.69 -2.33
N GLU A 10 -5.74 5.84 -1.67
CA GLU A 10 -5.76 5.84 -0.22
C GLU A 10 -4.40 5.46 0.35
N ALA A 11 -3.76 4.47 -0.26
CA ALA A 11 -2.43 4.06 0.18
C ALA A 11 -1.43 5.19 0.00
N ALA A 12 -1.52 5.91 -1.13
CA ALA A 12 -0.63 7.04 -1.39
C ALA A 12 -0.82 8.13 -0.34
N ASP A 13 -2.08 8.41 0.01
CA ASP A 13 -2.35 9.43 1.03
C ASP A 13 -1.79 9.02 2.38
N LEU A 14 -1.98 7.76 2.76
CA LEU A 14 -1.50 7.29 4.06
C LEU A 14 0.02 7.29 4.13
N LEU A 15 0.68 7.01 3.03
CA LEU A 15 2.14 6.98 2.99
C LEU A 15 2.74 8.33 2.64
N SER A 16 1.91 9.30 2.28
CA SER A 16 2.35 10.63 1.89
C SER A 16 3.27 10.58 0.67
N VAL A 17 2.91 9.75 -0.29
CA VAL A 17 3.68 9.61 -1.52
C VAL A 17 2.73 9.71 -2.71
N SER A 18 3.28 9.77 -3.91
CA SER A 18 2.46 9.81 -5.11
C SER A 18 1.93 8.42 -5.45
N ARG A 19 0.91 8.37 -6.29
CA ARG A 19 0.37 7.09 -6.74
C ARG A 19 1.42 6.30 -7.52
N SER A 20 2.23 7.01 -8.30
CA SER A 20 3.32 6.35 -9.03
C SER A 20 4.26 5.64 -8.08
N ARG A 21 4.54 6.27 -6.96
CA ARG A 21 5.40 5.66 -5.96
C ARG A 21 4.77 4.41 -5.37
N VAL A 22 3.45 4.45 -5.17
CA VAL A 22 2.75 3.27 -4.65
C VAL A 22 2.91 2.10 -5.62
N TYR A 23 2.77 2.35 -6.92
CA TYR A 23 2.96 1.29 -7.91
C TYR A 23 4.39 0.76 -7.89
N GLU A 24 5.38 1.64 -7.73
CA GLU A 24 6.76 1.20 -7.61
C GLU A 24 6.94 0.28 -6.42
N LEU A 25 6.33 0.63 -5.31
CA LEU A 25 6.43 -0.19 -4.10
C LEU A 25 5.76 -1.54 -4.30
N ILE A 26 4.66 -1.57 -5.04
CA ILE A 26 3.98 -2.82 -5.35
C ILE A 26 4.87 -3.70 -6.23
N TYR A 27 5.47 -3.12 -7.24
CA TYR A 27 6.35 -3.88 -8.14
C TYR A 27 7.61 -4.36 -7.44
N ALA A 28 8.08 -3.60 -6.46
CA ALA A 28 9.24 -3.99 -5.68
C ALA A 28 8.87 -4.95 -4.55
N GLU A 29 7.60 -5.34 -4.48
CA GLU A 29 7.10 -6.26 -3.46
C GLU A 29 7.24 -5.71 -2.05
N GLN A 30 7.26 -4.39 -1.94
CA GLN A 30 7.25 -3.74 -0.64
C GLN A 30 5.81 -3.58 -0.12
N LEU A 31 4.84 -3.61 -1.02
CA LEU A 31 3.44 -3.56 -0.67
C LEU A 31 2.73 -4.74 -1.30
N ASP A 32 1.83 -5.34 -0.54
CA ASP A 32 0.99 -6.41 -1.05
C ASP A 32 -0.24 -5.80 -1.70
N SER A 33 -0.60 -6.31 -2.86
CA SER A 33 -1.78 -5.82 -3.54
C SER A 33 -2.54 -6.99 -4.16
N VAL A 34 -3.83 -6.76 -4.38
CA VAL A 34 -4.66 -7.73 -5.09
C VAL A 34 -5.44 -6.97 -6.14
N LYS A 35 -5.78 -7.65 -7.21
CA LYS A 35 -6.60 -7.07 -8.26
C LYS A 35 -8.01 -7.61 -8.12
N ILE A 36 -8.96 -6.72 -7.94
CA ILE A 36 -10.37 -7.08 -7.80
C ILE A 36 -11.08 -6.45 -8.98
N GLY A 37 -11.50 -7.30 -9.93
CA GLY A 37 -12.07 -6.80 -11.15
C GLY A 37 -11.08 -5.95 -11.89
N ARG A 38 -11.40 -4.68 -12.09
CA ARG A 38 -10.52 -3.75 -12.77
C ARG A 38 -9.74 -2.87 -11.80
N SER A 39 -9.94 -3.11 -10.51
CA SER A 39 -9.34 -2.25 -9.50
C SER A 39 -8.22 -2.98 -8.79
N ARG A 40 -7.16 -2.26 -8.52
CA ARG A 40 -6.07 -2.77 -7.70
C ARG A 40 -6.28 -2.24 -6.28
N ARG A 41 -6.16 -3.14 -5.33
CA ARG A 41 -6.30 -2.80 -3.92
C ARG A 41 -5.01 -3.15 -3.20
N VAL A 42 -4.66 -2.32 -2.23
CA VAL A 42 -3.43 -2.49 -1.46
C VAL A 42 -3.80 -2.92 -0.05
N SER A 43 -3.07 -3.89 0.48
CA SER A 43 -3.33 -4.39 1.83
C SER A 43 -2.99 -3.32 2.86
N LEU A 44 -3.94 -3.03 3.74
CA LEU A 44 -3.69 -2.08 4.82
C LEU A 44 -2.56 -2.56 5.72
N ALA A 45 -2.50 -3.87 5.96
CA ALA A 45 -1.45 -4.43 6.80
C ALA A 45 -0.07 -4.15 6.19
N SER A 46 0.06 -4.27 4.86
CA SER A 46 1.35 -4.01 4.23
C SER A 46 1.70 -2.53 4.27
N VAL A 47 0.70 -1.66 4.16
CA VAL A 47 0.92 -0.21 4.27
C VAL A 47 1.42 0.13 5.67
N ARG A 48 0.79 -0.44 6.69
CA ARG A 48 1.21 -0.20 8.05
C ARG A 48 2.63 -0.69 8.30
N ARG A 49 2.93 -1.87 7.80
CA ARG A 49 4.27 -2.44 7.98
C ARG A 49 5.32 -1.54 7.33
N LEU A 50 5.02 -1.03 6.14
CA LEU A 50 5.95 -0.15 5.45
C LEU A 50 6.08 1.19 6.17
N ALA A 51 4.96 1.72 6.65
CA ALA A 51 4.95 3.01 7.34
C ALA A 51 5.72 2.95 8.65
N ASP A 52 5.59 1.84 9.35
CA ASP A 52 6.36 1.65 10.59
C ASP A 52 7.83 1.48 10.29
N GLY A 53 8.11 1.15 9.04
CA GLY A 53 9.47 0.96 8.62
C GLY A 53 10.01 -0.39 9.05
N PRO A 54 11.10 -0.77 8.42
CA PRO A 54 11.80 -1.93 8.90
C PRO A 54 12.32 -1.56 10.27
N SER A 55 12.41 -2.53 11.09
CA SER A 55 12.93 -2.29 12.39
C SER A 55 14.23 -1.52 12.24
N PRO A 56 14.32 -0.37 12.83
CA PRO A 56 15.56 0.36 12.73
C PRO A 56 16.65 -0.34 13.45
N SER A 57 16.34 -1.38 13.93
CA SER A 57 17.34 -2.11 14.66
C SER A 57 17.98 -1.27 15.71
#